data_261948e381259f67ed4fef662f6e9ac2
#
_entry.id   261948e381259f67ed4fef662f6e9ac2
#
_cell.length_a   1.000
_cell.length_b   1.000
_cell.length_c   1.000
_cell.angle_alpha   90.00
_cell.angle_beta   90.00
_cell.angle_gamma   90.00
#
_symmetry.space_group_name_H-M   'P 1'
#
loop_
_entity.id
_entity.type
_entity.pdbx_description
1 polymer ?
#
loop_
_entity_poly.entity_id
_entity_poly.type
_entity_poly.pdbx_seq_one_letter_code
_entity_poly.pdbx_strand_id
1 'polypeptide(L)'
;MKTWCALGAALLLAAAARSEPRLPPPAQGKPLCERLAARLPNVSRPLCEAARLVDSGARSVNGTPLVLRDIGAARAKLRVLVTGAMHGDELSAASVALHWIRLASGQPMDMPQPVHWRFVPVLNPDGLFSQPPSRTNAHGVDLNRNFPTPNWERDAPVYWQKRTRKDPRRWPGPTPLSEPESRFLHEQMQSFKPHLIVAIHAPYGVLDFDGPSVPPSRLGRLYLDQVGIFPGSLGNYGGVHQGVPVVTIELPNALRTPLDAEMRRMWLDLLRWTAARVPGDPR
;
A
#
# COMPACT_ATOMS: atom_id res chain seq x y z
N MET A 1 58.38 41.45 51.95
CA MET A 1 57.68 41.22 50.71
C MET A 1 57.67 39.69 50.47
N LYS A 2 56.55 39.06 50.74
CA LYS A 2 56.40 37.59 50.65
C LYS A 2 55.39 37.34 49.52
N THR A 3 55.88 36.79 48.41
CA THR A 3 55.05 36.37 47.25
C THR A 3 54.51 34.95 47.48
N TRP A 4 53.20 34.82 47.42
CA TRP A 4 52.53 33.54 47.50
C TRP A 4 52.18 33.08 46.07
N CYS A 5 52.73 31.92 45.65
CA CYS A 5 52.29 31.22 44.45
C CYS A 5 51.10 30.33 44.80
N ALA A 6 49.97 30.57 44.15
CA ALA A 6 48.80 29.69 44.20
C ALA A 6 48.86 28.68 43.04
N LEU A 7 49.00 27.37 43.38
CA LEU A 7 48.82 26.28 42.42
C LEU A 7 47.31 25.99 42.24
N GLY A 8 46.82 26.23 41.07
CA GLY A 8 45.45 25.81 40.66
C GLY A 8 45.49 24.37 40.16
N ALA A 9 44.80 23.48 40.89
CA ALA A 9 44.59 22.11 40.42
C ALA A 9 43.33 22.08 39.51
N ALA A 10 43.52 21.79 38.21
CA ALA A 10 42.44 21.56 37.29
C ALA A 10 41.93 20.10 37.37
N LEU A 11 40.72 19.91 37.90
CA LEU A 11 40.02 18.62 37.87
C LEU A 11 39.46 18.38 36.46
N LEU A 12 40.04 17.43 35.71
CA LEU A 12 39.49 16.87 34.51
C LEU A 12 38.37 15.88 34.84
N LEU A 13 37.11 16.29 34.68
CA LEU A 13 35.96 15.40 34.70
C LEU A 13 35.89 14.61 33.39
N ALA A 14 36.30 13.34 33.44
CA ALA A 14 36.08 12.40 32.35
C ALA A 14 34.59 12.02 32.29
N ALA A 15 33.87 12.54 31.33
CA ALA A 15 32.52 12.10 31.03
C ALA A 15 32.56 10.68 30.45
N ALA A 16 32.16 9.69 31.24
CA ALA A 16 31.96 8.33 30.77
C ALA A 16 30.71 8.31 29.82
N ALA A 17 30.96 8.18 28.54
CA ALA A 17 29.90 7.94 27.55
C ALA A 17 29.25 6.58 27.87
N ARG A 18 28.03 6.62 28.39
CA ARG A 18 27.19 5.42 28.51
C ARG A 18 26.82 4.96 27.11
N SER A 19 27.39 3.83 26.68
CA SER A 19 26.94 3.12 25.50
C SER A 19 25.51 2.60 25.76
N GLU A 20 24.52 3.15 25.05
CA GLU A 20 23.18 2.59 25.04
C GLU A 20 23.24 1.12 24.58
N PRO A 21 22.50 0.22 25.23
CA PRO A 21 22.45 -1.17 24.82
C PRO A 21 21.85 -1.25 23.39
N ARG A 22 22.69 -1.60 22.41
CA ARG A 22 22.21 -1.95 21.06
C ARG A 22 21.27 -3.13 21.19
N LEU A 23 20.00 -2.91 20.85
CA LEU A 23 19.06 -4.01 20.67
C LEU A 23 19.67 -5.04 19.71
N PRO A 24 19.59 -6.35 20.03
CA PRO A 24 20.08 -7.37 19.12
C PRO A 24 19.37 -7.22 17.76
N PRO A 25 20.09 -7.44 16.64
CA PRO A 25 19.45 -7.41 15.33
C PRO A 25 18.26 -8.39 15.34
N PRO A 26 17.11 -8.02 14.76
CA PRO A 26 15.97 -8.92 14.71
C PRO A 26 16.43 -10.25 14.10
N ALA A 27 16.01 -11.36 14.70
CA ALA A 27 16.34 -12.69 14.22
C ALA A 27 16.14 -12.71 12.70
N GLN A 28 17.20 -13.10 11.94
CA GLN A 28 17.17 -13.09 10.49
C GLN A 28 16.10 -14.06 9.99
N GLY A 29 14.86 -13.52 9.84
CA GLY A 29 13.74 -14.26 9.25
C GLY A 29 14.06 -14.57 7.78
N LYS A 30 13.34 -15.57 7.22
CA LYS A 30 13.47 -15.90 5.79
C LYS A 30 13.37 -14.64 4.92
N PRO A 31 14.15 -14.54 3.81
CA PRO A 31 14.06 -13.41 2.88
C PRO A 31 12.62 -13.15 2.43
N LEU A 32 12.25 -11.91 2.23
CA LEU A 32 10.87 -11.53 1.91
C LEU A 32 10.31 -12.31 0.72
N CYS A 33 11.07 -12.47 -0.36
CA CYS A 33 10.61 -13.19 -1.55
C CYS A 33 10.43 -14.70 -1.31
N GLU A 34 11.17 -15.30 -0.38
CA GLU A 34 10.92 -16.69 0.02
C GLU A 34 9.58 -16.80 0.79
N ARG A 35 9.30 -15.86 1.68
CA ARG A 35 8.05 -15.80 2.43
C ARG A 35 6.86 -15.55 1.50
N LEU A 36 6.99 -14.62 0.56
CA LEU A 36 5.94 -14.30 -0.41
C LEU A 36 5.66 -15.47 -1.35
N ALA A 37 6.69 -16.13 -1.88
CA ALA A 37 6.52 -17.30 -2.74
C ALA A 37 5.88 -18.49 -2.03
N ALA A 38 6.17 -18.68 -0.74
CA ALA A 38 5.53 -19.73 0.06
C ALA A 38 4.06 -19.40 0.41
N ARG A 39 3.67 -18.12 0.37
CA ARG A 39 2.36 -17.66 0.83
C ARG A 39 1.39 -17.35 -0.29
N LEU A 40 1.87 -16.73 -1.36
CA LEU A 40 1.02 -16.17 -2.42
C LEU A 40 0.73 -17.20 -3.52
N PRO A 41 -0.52 -17.28 -4.01
CA PRO A 41 -0.84 -18.11 -5.15
C PRO A 41 -0.16 -17.56 -6.42
N ASN A 42 0.33 -18.48 -7.27
CA ASN A 42 0.94 -18.13 -8.57
C ASN A 42 2.13 -17.14 -8.48
N VAL A 43 2.85 -17.13 -7.37
CA VAL A 43 4.06 -16.34 -7.18
C VAL A 43 5.23 -17.26 -6.90
N SER A 44 6.19 -17.31 -7.82
CA SER A 44 7.45 -18.00 -7.60
C SER A 44 8.49 -17.04 -6.99
N ARG A 45 9.51 -17.59 -6.31
CA ARG A 45 10.64 -16.80 -5.81
C ARG A 45 11.32 -15.97 -6.93
N PRO A 46 11.63 -16.54 -8.12
CA PRO A 46 12.19 -15.76 -9.23
C PRO A 46 11.28 -14.59 -9.68
N LEU A 47 9.94 -14.77 -9.71
CA LEU A 47 9.00 -13.69 -10.02
C LEU A 47 9.11 -12.54 -9.01
N CYS A 48 9.14 -12.85 -7.72
CA CYS A 48 9.28 -11.86 -6.67
C CYS A 48 10.65 -11.16 -6.73
N GLU A 49 11.73 -11.88 -6.91
CA GLU A 49 13.09 -11.32 -7.02
C GLU A 49 13.22 -10.39 -8.24
N ALA A 50 12.63 -10.78 -9.38
CA ALA A 50 12.57 -9.95 -10.59
C ALA A 50 11.77 -8.65 -10.39
N ALA A 51 10.84 -8.60 -9.43
CA ALA A 51 10.11 -7.39 -9.09
C ALA A 51 11.02 -6.29 -8.49
N ARG A 52 12.21 -6.64 -7.99
CA ARG A 52 13.19 -5.71 -7.42
C ARG A 52 12.55 -4.75 -6.41
N LEU A 53 11.82 -5.32 -5.45
CA LEU A 53 11.17 -4.56 -4.39
C LEU A 53 12.21 -3.85 -3.52
N VAL A 54 11.95 -2.60 -3.19
CA VAL A 54 12.83 -1.74 -2.38
C VAL A 54 12.18 -1.55 -1.00
N ASP A 55 12.98 -1.68 0.05
CA ASP A 55 12.58 -1.32 1.40
C ASP A 55 12.34 0.19 1.49
N SER A 56 11.14 0.59 1.85
CA SER A 56 10.76 2.01 1.96
C SER A 56 11.31 2.69 3.22
N GLY A 57 11.86 1.93 4.16
CA GLY A 57 12.19 2.39 5.51
C GLY A 57 11.02 2.31 6.49
N ALA A 58 9.77 2.27 6.02
CA ALA A 58 8.61 2.12 6.87
C ALA A 58 8.38 0.65 7.29
N ARG A 59 7.71 0.46 8.41
CA ARG A 59 7.45 -0.85 9.01
C ARG A 59 5.98 -1.01 9.36
N SER A 60 5.48 -2.24 9.24
CA SER A 60 4.18 -2.64 9.79
C SER A 60 4.20 -2.65 11.32
N VAL A 61 3.06 -2.89 11.94
CA VAL A 61 2.94 -3.01 13.41
C VAL A 61 3.95 -4.00 13.99
N ASN A 62 4.15 -5.16 13.36
CA ASN A 62 5.10 -6.20 13.81
C ASN A 62 6.53 -5.98 13.27
N GLY A 63 6.83 -4.82 12.69
CA GLY A 63 8.17 -4.48 12.22
C GLY A 63 8.53 -5.09 10.84
N THR A 64 7.58 -5.68 10.11
CA THR A 64 7.82 -6.17 8.74
C THR A 64 8.04 -4.98 7.80
N PRO A 65 9.09 -4.99 6.95
CA PRO A 65 9.33 -3.91 5.99
C PRO A 65 8.15 -3.70 5.04
N LEU A 66 7.71 -2.45 4.89
CA LEU A 66 6.81 -2.04 3.81
C LEU A 66 7.65 -1.75 2.58
N VAL A 67 7.38 -2.47 1.51
CA VAL A 67 8.18 -2.43 0.28
C VAL A 67 7.43 -1.81 -0.87
N LEU A 68 8.16 -1.18 -1.76
CA LEU A 68 7.60 -0.59 -2.98
C LEU A 68 8.48 -0.87 -4.21
N ARG A 69 7.92 -0.60 -5.40
CA ARG A 69 8.65 -0.63 -6.67
C ARG A 69 8.22 0.54 -7.55
N ASP A 70 9.19 1.35 -7.93
CA ASP A 70 9.02 2.40 -8.94
C ASP A 70 9.45 1.89 -10.32
N ILE A 71 8.66 2.19 -11.36
CA ILE A 71 8.93 1.81 -12.76
C ILE A 71 8.58 3.00 -13.66
N GLY A 72 9.44 3.27 -14.63
CA GLY A 72 9.31 4.39 -15.57
C GLY A 72 10.13 5.59 -15.17
N ALA A 73 9.92 6.72 -15.87
CA ALA A 73 10.69 7.92 -15.64
C ALA A 73 10.20 8.69 -14.40
N ALA A 74 11.09 9.00 -13.47
CA ALA A 74 10.74 9.74 -12.25
C ALA A 74 10.10 11.12 -12.52
N ARG A 75 10.40 11.73 -13.69
CA ARG A 75 9.82 12.99 -14.14
C ARG A 75 8.65 12.81 -15.11
N ALA A 76 8.07 11.60 -15.18
CA ALA A 76 6.89 11.39 -16.00
C ALA A 76 5.73 12.25 -15.48
N LYS A 77 4.97 12.83 -16.41
CA LYS A 77 3.82 13.70 -16.09
C LYS A 77 2.61 12.93 -15.57
N LEU A 78 2.50 11.66 -15.88
CA LEU A 78 1.47 10.78 -15.41
C LEU A 78 2.05 9.85 -14.35
N ARG A 79 1.47 9.87 -13.13
CA ARG A 79 1.87 9.06 -11.98
C ARG A 79 0.72 8.16 -11.56
N VAL A 80 0.98 6.86 -11.45
CA VAL A 80 -0.01 5.87 -11.04
C VAL A 80 0.48 5.09 -9.84
N LEU A 81 -0.30 5.10 -8.76
CA LEU A 81 -0.05 4.34 -7.54
C LEU A 81 -0.90 3.07 -7.55
N VAL A 82 -0.26 1.91 -7.46
CA VAL A 82 -0.93 0.60 -7.41
C VAL A 82 -0.68 -0.03 -6.05
N THR A 83 -1.74 -0.41 -5.34
CA THR A 83 -1.64 -1.11 -4.06
C THR A 83 -2.35 -2.46 -4.11
N GLY A 84 -1.76 -3.47 -3.45
CA GLY A 84 -2.35 -4.78 -3.26
C GLY A 84 -2.30 -5.20 -1.79
N ALA A 85 -3.07 -6.22 -1.43
CA ALA A 85 -3.15 -6.81 -0.09
C ALA A 85 -3.21 -5.75 1.03
N MET A 86 -4.08 -4.76 0.88
CA MET A 86 -4.52 -3.91 1.99
C MET A 86 -5.25 -4.76 3.04
N HIS A 87 -5.96 -5.76 2.61
CA HIS A 87 -6.45 -6.85 3.45
C HIS A 87 -5.53 -8.06 3.28
N GLY A 88 -4.98 -8.55 4.39
CA GLY A 88 -3.96 -9.60 4.34
C GLY A 88 -4.50 -10.98 3.93
N ASP A 89 -5.81 -11.21 4.02
CA ASP A 89 -6.47 -12.44 3.56
C ASP A 89 -6.84 -12.43 2.06
N GLU A 90 -6.55 -11.34 1.34
CA GLU A 90 -6.77 -11.21 -0.10
C GLU A 90 -5.47 -11.52 -0.88
N LEU A 91 -4.97 -12.76 -0.76
CA LEU A 91 -3.66 -13.17 -1.28
C LEU A 91 -3.51 -12.93 -2.79
N SER A 92 -4.59 -13.13 -3.56
CA SER A 92 -4.61 -12.92 -5.01
C SER A 92 -4.32 -11.46 -5.38
N ALA A 93 -4.69 -10.50 -4.54
CA ALA A 93 -4.44 -9.08 -4.78
C ALA A 93 -2.93 -8.76 -4.81
N ALA A 94 -2.16 -9.29 -3.84
CA ALA A 94 -0.71 -9.16 -3.84
C ALA A 94 -0.07 -9.86 -5.05
N SER A 95 -0.58 -11.05 -5.40
CA SER A 95 -0.07 -11.81 -6.54
C SER A 95 -0.26 -11.05 -7.85
N VAL A 96 -1.46 -10.50 -8.11
CA VAL A 96 -1.73 -9.70 -9.31
C VAL A 96 -0.83 -8.46 -9.35
N ALA A 97 -0.63 -7.77 -8.22
CA ALA A 97 0.29 -6.62 -8.17
C ALA A 97 1.72 -7.01 -8.56
N LEU A 98 2.25 -8.16 -8.11
CA LEU A 98 3.57 -8.66 -8.49
C LEU A 98 3.65 -9.04 -9.98
N HIS A 99 2.61 -9.67 -10.52
CA HIS A 99 2.53 -9.94 -11.97
C HIS A 99 2.48 -8.66 -12.80
N TRP A 100 1.80 -7.62 -12.33
CA TRP A 100 1.73 -6.33 -13.00
C TRP A 100 3.07 -5.57 -12.94
N ILE A 101 3.85 -5.69 -11.86
CA ILE A 101 5.24 -5.21 -11.81
C ILE A 101 6.05 -5.85 -12.96
N ARG A 102 5.92 -7.16 -13.19
CA ARG A 102 6.58 -7.85 -14.31
C ARG A 102 6.13 -7.31 -15.66
N LEU A 103 4.82 -7.10 -15.85
CA LEU A 103 4.28 -6.55 -17.11
C LEU A 103 4.78 -5.11 -17.35
N ALA A 104 4.78 -4.28 -16.31
CA ALA A 104 5.26 -2.90 -16.38
C ALA A 104 6.77 -2.80 -16.67
N SER A 105 7.56 -3.80 -16.21
CA SER A 105 9.02 -3.83 -16.38
C SER A 105 9.47 -4.44 -17.72
N GLY A 106 8.63 -5.20 -18.40
CA GLY A 106 9.07 -6.12 -19.47
C GLY A 106 8.98 -5.60 -20.90
N GLN A 107 8.14 -4.63 -21.19
CA GLN A 107 7.94 -4.09 -22.55
C GLN A 107 7.65 -2.58 -22.52
N PRO A 108 8.04 -1.82 -23.54
CA PRO A 108 7.52 -0.48 -23.72
C PRO A 108 5.99 -0.53 -23.71
N MET A 109 5.38 0.22 -22.79
CA MET A 109 3.93 0.34 -22.73
C MET A 109 3.50 1.27 -23.87
N ASP A 110 2.51 0.83 -24.65
CA ASP A 110 1.87 1.67 -25.68
C ASP A 110 0.99 2.72 -24.97
N MET A 111 1.64 3.72 -24.39
CA MET A 111 1.03 4.85 -23.71
C MET A 111 1.37 6.14 -24.44
N PRO A 112 0.41 7.06 -24.62
CA PRO A 112 0.63 8.33 -25.32
C PRO A 112 1.61 9.27 -24.61
N GLN A 113 1.90 8.97 -23.34
CA GLN A 113 2.84 9.71 -22.52
C GLN A 113 3.56 8.77 -21.55
N PRO A 114 4.81 9.09 -21.16
CA PRO A 114 5.53 8.34 -20.14
C PRO A 114 4.75 8.30 -18.81
N VAL A 115 4.75 7.13 -18.18
CA VAL A 115 4.09 6.91 -16.87
C VAL A 115 5.14 6.55 -15.83
N HIS A 116 5.04 7.16 -14.67
CA HIS A 116 5.74 6.72 -13.47
C HIS A 116 4.77 5.88 -12.63
N TRP A 117 5.06 4.61 -12.54
CA TRP A 117 4.32 3.65 -11.73
C TRP A 117 4.98 3.51 -10.38
N ARG A 118 4.21 3.57 -9.30
CA ARG A 118 4.62 3.15 -7.97
C ARG A 118 3.72 2.01 -7.52
N PHE A 119 4.32 0.87 -7.21
CA PHE A 119 3.63 -0.30 -6.70
C PHE A 119 3.94 -0.50 -5.21
N VAL A 120 2.90 -0.76 -4.43
CA VAL A 120 2.94 -1.25 -3.04
C VAL A 120 2.22 -2.60 -3.04
N PRO A 121 2.90 -3.72 -3.41
CA PRO A 121 2.21 -4.98 -3.68
C PRO A 121 1.62 -5.63 -2.44
N VAL A 122 2.13 -5.32 -1.25
CA VAL A 122 1.65 -5.84 0.04
C VAL A 122 1.63 -4.69 1.04
N LEU A 123 0.44 -4.12 1.26
CA LEU A 123 0.27 -3.04 2.23
C LEU A 123 0.17 -3.58 3.66
N ASN A 124 -0.46 -4.74 3.86
CA ASN A 124 -0.67 -5.39 5.16
C ASN A 124 0.12 -6.72 5.26
N PRO A 125 1.44 -6.66 5.44
CA PRO A 125 2.23 -7.88 5.55
C PRO A 125 1.92 -8.69 6.81
N ASP A 126 1.53 -8.05 7.91
CA ASP A 126 1.23 -8.74 9.16
C ASP A 126 -0.03 -9.61 9.02
N GLY A 127 -1.10 -9.06 8.44
CA GLY A 127 -2.30 -9.82 8.13
C GLY A 127 -2.04 -10.91 7.08
N LEU A 128 -1.21 -10.63 6.06
CA LEU A 128 -0.88 -11.59 5.01
C LEU A 128 -0.11 -12.79 5.55
N PHE A 129 0.82 -12.59 6.48
CA PHE A 129 1.66 -13.64 7.04
C PHE A 129 1.08 -14.27 8.31
N SER A 130 -0.04 -13.78 8.85
CA SER A 130 -0.72 -14.41 9.98
C SER A 130 -1.25 -15.82 9.63
N GLN A 131 -1.54 -16.63 10.65
CA GLN A 131 -2.07 -17.97 10.52
C GLN A 131 -3.37 -18.10 11.33
N PRO A 132 -4.54 -18.16 10.70
CA PRO A 132 -4.81 -17.94 9.25
C PRO A 132 -4.55 -16.50 8.82
N PRO A 133 -4.55 -16.21 7.48
CA PRO A 133 -4.45 -14.84 7.01
C PRO A 133 -5.58 -13.98 7.53
N SER A 134 -5.28 -12.73 7.87
CA SER A 134 -6.24 -11.79 8.43
C SER A 134 -6.52 -10.62 7.48
N ARG A 135 -7.79 -10.21 7.41
CA ARG A 135 -8.17 -8.96 6.74
C ARG A 135 -7.49 -7.76 7.39
N THR A 136 -7.51 -7.70 8.72
CA THR A 136 -6.98 -6.61 9.51
C THR A 136 -5.47 -6.71 9.69
N ASN A 137 -4.83 -5.61 10.07
CA ASN A 137 -3.42 -5.61 10.48
C ASN A 137 -3.25 -6.25 11.88
N ALA A 138 -2.04 -6.19 12.44
CA ALA A 138 -1.75 -6.81 13.74
C ALA A 138 -2.44 -6.14 14.94
N HIS A 139 -2.89 -4.90 14.82
CA HIS A 139 -3.74 -4.25 15.82
C HIS A 139 -5.23 -4.58 15.65
N GLY A 140 -5.62 -5.39 14.68
CA GLY A 140 -7.01 -5.73 14.39
C GLY A 140 -7.76 -4.63 13.63
N VAL A 141 -7.07 -3.67 13.03
CA VAL A 141 -7.67 -2.55 12.27
C VAL A 141 -7.87 -2.91 10.80
N ASP A 142 -9.05 -2.63 10.29
CA ASP A 142 -9.33 -2.63 8.84
C ASP A 142 -8.68 -1.38 8.20
N LEU A 143 -7.56 -1.56 7.53
CA LEU A 143 -6.80 -0.46 6.92
C LEU A 143 -7.63 0.34 5.91
N ASN A 144 -8.62 -0.32 5.24
CA ASN A 144 -9.55 0.34 4.33
C ASN A 144 -10.73 1.02 5.07
N ARG A 145 -10.57 1.31 6.35
CA ARG A 145 -11.45 2.12 7.20
C ARG A 145 -10.67 3.15 8.01
N ASN A 146 -9.35 3.24 7.80
CA ASN A 146 -8.44 4.03 8.64
C ASN A 146 -7.91 5.30 7.94
N PHE A 147 -8.36 5.64 6.72
CA PHE A 147 -7.98 6.88 6.04
C PHE A 147 -8.78 8.09 6.56
N PRO A 148 -8.19 9.32 6.54
CA PRO A 148 -8.79 10.52 7.14
C PRO A 148 -9.85 11.13 6.23
N THR A 149 -11.00 10.48 6.10
CA THR A 149 -12.17 11.06 5.44
C THR A 149 -12.78 12.15 6.31
N PRO A 150 -13.44 13.17 5.75
CA PRO A 150 -14.15 14.18 6.54
C PRO A 150 -15.11 13.54 7.56
N ASN A 151 -15.15 14.10 8.76
CA ASN A 151 -15.95 13.62 9.90
C ASN A 151 -15.69 12.15 10.30
N TRP A 152 -14.49 11.64 10.03
CA TRP A 152 -14.13 10.24 10.33
C TRP A 152 -14.42 9.89 11.80
N GLU A 153 -14.08 10.77 12.74
CA GLU A 153 -14.26 10.56 14.19
C GLU A 153 -15.72 10.30 14.58
N ARG A 154 -16.66 10.89 13.83
CA ARG A 154 -18.11 10.66 13.99
C ARG A 154 -18.57 9.45 13.18
N ASP A 155 -18.21 9.40 11.91
CA ASP A 155 -18.87 8.54 10.94
C ASP A 155 -18.32 7.10 10.94
N ALA A 156 -17.00 6.92 11.09
CA ALA A 156 -16.40 5.59 11.04
C ALA A 156 -16.79 4.72 12.26
N PRO A 157 -16.75 5.21 13.51
CA PRO A 157 -17.24 4.44 14.65
C PRO A 157 -18.75 4.13 14.58
N VAL A 158 -19.57 5.09 14.12
CA VAL A 158 -21.02 4.89 13.97
C VAL A 158 -21.32 3.84 12.88
N TYR A 159 -20.61 3.92 11.75
CA TYR A 159 -20.72 2.92 10.69
C TYR A 159 -20.35 1.53 11.21
N TRP A 160 -19.21 1.39 11.90
CA TRP A 160 -18.77 0.13 12.47
C TRP A 160 -19.78 -0.44 13.47
N GLN A 161 -20.31 0.40 14.38
CA GLN A 161 -21.27 -0.03 15.39
C GLN A 161 -22.62 -0.44 14.80
N LYS A 162 -23.18 0.39 13.92
CA LYS A 162 -24.56 0.26 13.46
C LYS A 162 -24.72 -0.55 12.18
N ARG A 163 -23.81 -0.35 11.20
CA ARG A 163 -23.93 -1.00 9.89
C ARG A 163 -23.22 -2.35 9.85
N THR A 164 -22.06 -2.48 10.49
CA THR A 164 -21.33 -3.74 10.55
C THR A 164 -21.60 -4.56 11.82
N ARG A 165 -22.43 -4.04 12.74
CA ARG A 165 -22.74 -4.70 14.03
C ARG A 165 -21.49 -5.03 14.85
N LYS A 166 -20.49 -4.13 14.82
CA LYS A 166 -19.20 -4.29 15.47
C LYS A 166 -18.40 -5.50 14.97
N ASP A 167 -18.55 -5.87 13.69
CA ASP A 167 -17.71 -6.89 13.08
C ASP A 167 -16.23 -6.52 13.30
N PRO A 168 -15.45 -7.35 14.03
CA PRO A 168 -14.04 -7.05 14.32
C PRO A 168 -13.19 -6.94 13.05
N ARG A 169 -13.58 -7.60 11.97
CA ARG A 169 -12.90 -7.50 10.68
C ARG A 169 -13.05 -6.14 10.00
N ARG A 170 -13.92 -5.26 10.52
CA ARG A 170 -14.22 -3.93 9.96
C ARG A 170 -14.00 -2.80 10.95
N TRP A 171 -13.23 -3.08 12.00
CA TRP A 171 -12.91 -2.05 12.97
C TRP A 171 -12.01 -0.97 12.36
N PRO A 172 -12.40 0.31 12.43
CA PRO A 172 -11.68 1.39 11.76
C PRO A 172 -10.42 1.85 12.51
N GLY A 173 -10.14 1.33 13.70
CA GLY A 173 -9.10 1.81 14.60
C GLY A 173 -9.57 2.91 15.55
N PRO A 174 -8.68 3.39 16.43
CA PRO A 174 -9.02 4.40 17.43
C PRO A 174 -9.09 5.83 16.86
N THR A 175 -8.28 6.13 15.84
CA THR A 175 -8.23 7.42 15.13
C THR A 175 -7.90 7.19 13.66
N PRO A 176 -8.19 8.15 12.76
CA PRO A 176 -7.73 8.04 11.38
C PRO A 176 -6.20 8.02 11.35
N LEU A 177 -5.63 7.24 10.46
CA LEU A 177 -4.19 7.01 10.34
C LEU A 177 -3.51 6.54 11.63
N SER A 178 -4.24 5.84 12.52
CA SER A 178 -3.63 5.21 13.70
C SER A 178 -2.60 4.16 13.33
N GLU A 179 -2.73 3.53 12.16
CA GLU A 179 -1.92 2.39 11.76
C GLU A 179 -0.70 2.80 10.91
N PRO A 180 0.48 2.19 11.14
CA PRO A 180 1.67 2.52 10.36
C PRO A 180 1.49 2.24 8.86
N GLU A 181 0.74 1.21 8.48
CA GLU A 181 0.47 0.84 7.10
C GLU A 181 -0.41 1.88 6.38
N SER A 182 -1.47 2.36 7.03
CA SER A 182 -2.33 3.40 6.47
C SER A 182 -1.61 4.76 6.39
N ARG A 183 -0.79 5.10 7.41
CA ARG A 183 0.09 6.29 7.34
C ARG A 183 1.07 6.19 6.18
N PHE A 184 1.73 5.04 6.02
CA PHE A 184 2.66 4.83 4.91
C PHE A 184 1.99 5.07 3.56
N LEU A 185 0.83 4.47 3.29
CA LEU A 185 0.14 4.67 2.01
C LEU A 185 -0.31 6.13 1.84
N HIS A 186 -0.81 6.76 2.90
CA HIS A 186 -1.14 8.19 2.91
C HIS A 186 0.08 9.06 2.55
N GLU A 187 1.25 8.80 3.15
CA GLU A 187 2.50 9.50 2.84
C GLU A 187 2.94 9.27 1.39
N GLN A 188 2.75 8.04 0.86
CA GLN A 188 2.99 7.78 -0.56
C GLN A 188 2.06 8.62 -1.44
N MET A 189 0.79 8.77 -1.10
CA MET A 189 -0.13 9.63 -1.84
C MET A 189 0.32 11.11 -1.79
N GLN A 190 0.73 11.62 -0.63
CA GLN A 190 1.16 13.01 -0.46
C GLN A 190 2.48 13.32 -1.19
N SER A 191 3.46 12.41 -1.13
CA SER A 191 4.79 12.62 -1.72
C SER A 191 4.85 12.30 -3.21
N PHE A 192 4.21 11.23 -3.63
CA PHE A 192 4.18 10.78 -5.02
C PHE A 192 3.19 11.57 -5.88
N LYS A 193 2.11 12.10 -5.26
CA LYS A 193 1.03 12.85 -5.90
C LYS A 193 0.47 12.12 -7.14
N PRO A 194 -0.13 10.95 -6.96
CA PRO A 194 -0.63 10.15 -8.08
C PRO A 194 -1.78 10.88 -8.78
N HIS A 195 -1.90 10.68 -10.09
CA HIS A 195 -3.05 11.08 -10.90
C HIS A 195 -4.12 9.98 -10.97
N LEU A 196 -3.74 8.76 -10.59
CA LEU A 196 -4.59 7.59 -10.52
C LEU A 196 -4.11 6.69 -9.40
N ILE A 197 -5.03 6.16 -8.62
CA ILE A 197 -4.79 5.08 -7.65
C ILE A 197 -5.51 3.84 -8.15
N VAL A 198 -4.84 2.69 -8.11
CA VAL A 198 -5.41 1.38 -8.38
C VAL A 198 -5.28 0.53 -7.12
N ALA A 199 -6.40 0.18 -6.52
CA ALA A 199 -6.47 -0.67 -5.35
C ALA A 199 -6.95 -2.08 -5.76
N ILE A 200 -6.12 -3.10 -5.52
CA ILE A 200 -6.45 -4.48 -5.86
C ILE A 200 -6.93 -5.19 -4.61
N HIS A 201 -8.15 -5.70 -4.67
CA HIS A 201 -8.91 -6.40 -3.63
C HIS A 201 -9.50 -7.72 -4.13
N ALA A 202 -10.20 -8.43 -3.27
CA ALA A 202 -11.00 -9.62 -3.51
C ALA A 202 -12.03 -9.79 -2.37
N PRO A 203 -13.16 -10.56 -2.52
CA PRO A 203 -13.43 -11.54 -3.58
C PRO A 203 -14.68 -11.23 -4.44
N TYR A 204 -15.10 -9.99 -4.64
CA TYR A 204 -16.44 -9.69 -5.19
C TYR A 204 -16.58 -9.89 -6.72
N GLY A 205 -15.49 -9.93 -7.48
CA GLY A 205 -15.52 -10.18 -8.92
C GLY A 205 -16.04 -9.02 -9.75
N VAL A 206 -15.84 -7.77 -9.31
CA VAL A 206 -16.33 -6.54 -9.95
C VAL A 206 -15.24 -5.46 -10.01
N LEU A 207 -15.53 -4.37 -10.71
CA LEU A 207 -14.81 -3.11 -10.59
C LEU A 207 -15.64 -2.13 -9.76
N ASP A 208 -14.96 -1.37 -8.91
CA ASP A 208 -15.51 -0.20 -8.28
C ASP A 208 -14.68 1.04 -8.64
N PHE A 209 -15.28 2.21 -8.56
CA PHE A 209 -14.63 3.45 -8.95
C PHE A 209 -15.11 4.60 -8.11
N ASP A 210 -14.16 5.35 -7.56
CA ASP A 210 -14.40 6.60 -6.85
C ASP A 210 -13.61 7.75 -7.51
N GLY A 211 -14.25 8.88 -7.73
CA GLY A 211 -13.57 10.08 -8.24
C GLY A 211 -14.28 10.81 -9.35
N PRO A 212 -13.68 11.91 -9.84
CA PRO A 212 -14.32 12.84 -10.77
C PRO A 212 -14.30 12.38 -12.25
N SER A 213 -13.50 11.37 -12.60
CA SER A 213 -13.34 10.92 -13.98
C SER A 213 -14.46 9.96 -14.40
N VAL A 214 -14.63 9.77 -15.72
CA VAL A 214 -15.51 8.72 -16.24
C VAL A 214 -14.91 7.35 -15.91
N PRO A 215 -15.61 6.47 -15.20
CA PRO A 215 -15.08 5.18 -14.78
C PRO A 215 -14.78 4.25 -15.96
N PRO A 216 -13.87 3.26 -15.77
CA PRO A 216 -13.77 2.16 -16.72
C PRO A 216 -15.04 1.30 -16.65
N SER A 217 -15.67 1.00 -17.79
CA SER A 217 -16.84 0.11 -17.80
C SER A 217 -16.48 -1.34 -17.47
N ARG A 218 -15.23 -1.74 -17.80
CA ARG A 218 -14.69 -3.07 -17.49
C ARG A 218 -13.16 -3.06 -17.52
N LEU A 219 -12.54 -4.02 -16.80
CA LEU A 219 -11.15 -4.43 -16.98
C LEU A 219 -11.10 -5.97 -17.07
N GLY A 220 -10.69 -6.51 -18.23
CA GLY A 220 -10.81 -7.94 -18.50
C GLY A 220 -12.26 -8.41 -18.45
N ARG A 221 -12.54 -9.31 -17.51
CA ARG A 221 -13.89 -9.84 -17.26
C ARG A 221 -14.62 -9.17 -16.10
N LEU A 222 -14.00 -8.21 -15.44
CA LEU A 222 -14.61 -7.46 -14.34
C LEU A 222 -15.37 -6.27 -14.92
N TYR A 223 -16.64 -6.17 -14.58
CA TYR A 223 -17.52 -5.06 -14.98
C TYR A 223 -17.70 -4.09 -13.83
N LEU A 224 -17.94 -2.83 -14.16
CA LEU A 224 -18.24 -1.80 -13.18
C LEU A 224 -19.53 -2.15 -12.43
N ASP A 225 -19.40 -2.28 -11.11
CA ASP A 225 -20.50 -2.44 -10.17
C ASP A 225 -20.06 -1.84 -8.83
N GLN A 226 -20.73 -0.78 -8.40
CA GLN A 226 -20.28 -0.01 -7.25
C GLN A 226 -20.44 -0.79 -5.95
N VAL A 227 -19.32 -1.02 -5.28
CA VAL A 227 -19.30 -1.64 -3.94
C VAL A 227 -19.77 -0.66 -2.86
N GLY A 228 -19.53 0.64 -3.07
CA GLY A 228 -20.02 1.71 -2.23
C GLY A 228 -18.93 2.51 -1.50
N ILE A 229 -19.34 3.68 -1.01
CA ILE A 229 -18.48 4.64 -0.33
C ILE A 229 -18.57 4.44 1.18
N PHE A 230 -17.43 4.24 1.83
CA PHE A 230 -17.38 3.97 3.27
C PHE A 230 -16.52 4.98 4.01
N PRO A 231 -16.88 5.39 5.25
CA PRO A 231 -16.00 6.20 6.08
C PRO A 231 -14.64 5.54 6.26
N GLY A 232 -13.57 6.29 6.02
CA GLY A 232 -12.20 5.82 6.16
C GLY A 232 -11.69 4.89 5.04
N SER A 233 -12.46 4.64 3.96
CA SER A 233 -11.97 3.86 2.83
C SER A 233 -11.03 4.68 1.94
N LEU A 234 -10.12 3.99 1.24
CA LEU A 234 -9.21 4.62 0.29
C LEU A 234 -9.95 5.29 -0.87
N GLY A 235 -11.02 4.64 -1.39
CA GLY A 235 -11.85 5.20 -2.45
C GLY A 235 -12.52 6.50 -2.02
N ASN A 236 -13.13 6.53 -0.83
CA ASN A 236 -13.72 7.74 -0.27
C ASN A 236 -12.66 8.83 -0.05
N TYR A 237 -11.53 8.49 0.58
CA TYR A 237 -10.46 9.46 0.84
C TYR A 237 -9.82 9.97 -0.44
N GLY A 238 -9.28 9.08 -1.26
CA GLY A 238 -8.55 9.43 -2.48
C GLY A 238 -9.47 9.95 -3.60
N GLY A 239 -10.56 9.21 -3.88
CA GLY A 239 -11.45 9.49 -5.00
C GLY A 239 -12.38 10.67 -4.75
N VAL A 240 -13.13 10.60 -3.65
CA VAL A 240 -14.17 11.61 -3.38
C VAL A 240 -13.58 12.89 -2.81
N HIS A 241 -12.66 12.79 -1.82
CA HIS A 241 -12.20 13.98 -1.10
C HIS A 241 -10.91 14.58 -1.64
N GLN A 242 -9.97 13.76 -2.14
CA GLN A 242 -8.74 14.28 -2.75
C GLN A 242 -8.87 14.52 -4.27
N GLY A 243 -9.98 14.07 -4.88
CA GLY A 243 -10.21 14.21 -6.32
C GLY A 243 -9.24 13.40 -7.20
N VAL A 244 -8.54 12.44 -6.62
CA VAL A 244 -7.65 11.52 -7.35
C VAL A 244 -8.46 10.26 -7.69
N PRO A 245 -8.72 9.94 -8.98
CA PRO A 245 -9.47 8.75 -9.34
C PRO A 245 -8.93 7.50 -8.67
N VAL A 246 -9.80 6.69 -8.08
CA VAL A 246 -9.47 5.39 -7.49
C VAL A 246 -10.23 4.30 -8.23
N VAL A 247 -9.50 3.44 -8.94
CA VAL A 247 -10.04 2.20 -9.53
C VAL A 247 -9.83 1.09 -8.52
N THR A 248 -10.90 0.54 -7.99
CA THR A 248 -10.86 -0.63 -7.12
C THR A 248 -11.17 -1.88 -7.93
N ILE A 249 -10.20 -2.79 -7.99
CA ILE A 249 -10.33 -4.08 -8.65
C ILE A 249 -10.68 -5.10 -7.59
N GLU A 250 -11.87 -5.63 -7.63
CA GLU A 250 -12.33 -6.72 -6.79
C GLU A 250 -12.19 -8.05 -7.56
N LEU A 251 -11.08 -8.76 -7.33
CA LEU A 251 -10.86 -10.07 -7.97
C LEU A 251 -11.94 -11.08 -7.51
N PRO A 252 -12.30 -12.08 -8.34
CA PRO A 252 -13.38 -13.01 -8.00
C PRO A 252 -13.02 -14.02 -6.91
N ASN A 253 -11.75 -14.12 -6.52
CA ASN A 253 -11.30 -15.08 -5.50
C ASN A 253 -10.09 -14.54 -4.74
N ALA A 254 -10.15 -14.58 -3.41
CA ALA A 254 -9.09 -14.08 -2.54
C ALA A 254 -7.83 -14.99 -2.51
N LEU A 255 -8.00 -16.29 -2.76
CA LEU A 255 -6.95 -17.30 -2.62
C LEU A 255 -6.40 -17.83 -3.96
N ARG A 256 -7.03 -17.49 -5.08
CA ARG A 256 -6.63 -17.93 -6.42
C ARG A 256 -6.58 -16.74 -7.36
N THR A 257 -5.47 -16.59 -8.08
CA THR A 257 -5.34 -15.56 -9.11
C THR A 257 -6.19 -15.89 -10.33
N PRO A 258 -6.62 -14.88 -11.09
CA PRO A 258 -7.01 -15.08 -12.49
C PRO A 258 -5.87 -15.72 -13.28
N LEU A 259 -6.19 -16.31 -14.42
CA LEU A 259 -5.19 -16.82 -15.37
C LEU A 259 -4.28 -15.67 -15.86
N ASP A 260 -3.04 -15.98 -16.22
CA ASP A 260 -2.06 -14.99 -16.69
C ASP A 260 -2.60 -14.16 -17.89
N ALA A 261 -3.33 -14.80 -18.80
CA ALA A 261 -3.97 -14.11 -19.92
C ALA A 261 -5.02 -13.09 -19.45
N GLU A 262 -5.76 -13.39 -18.38
CA GLU A 262 -6.76 -12.48 -17.83
C GLU A 262 -6.09 -11.32 -17.05
N MET A 263 -5.06 -11.59 -16.25
CA MET A 263 -4.27 -10.55 -15.57
C MET A 263 -3.65 -9.58 -16.58
N ARG A 264 -3.14 -10.10 -17.71
CA ARG A 264 -2.63 -9.29 -18.82
C ARG A 264 -3.74 -8.47 -19.50
N ARG A 265 -4.92 -9.04 -19.71
CA ARG A 265 -6.05 -8.34 -20.30
C ARG A 265 -6.50 -7.18 -19.43
N MET A 266 -6.68 -7.42 -18.13
CA MET A 266 -7.01 -6.37 -17.15
C MET A 266 -5.96 -5.23 -17.19
N TRP A 267 -4.68 -5.58 -17.24
CA TRP A 267 -3.59 -4.61 -17.36
C TRP A 267 -3.69 -3.76 -18.63
N LEU A 268 -3.89 -4.39 -19.81
CA LEU A 268 -4.01 -3.68 -21.08
C LEU A 268 -5.25 -2.78 -21.14
N ASP A 269 -6.38 -3.24 -20.57
CA ASP A 269 -7.60 -2.43 -20.52
C ASP A 269 -7.40 -1.23 -19.56
N LEU A 270 -6.71 -1.41 -18.43
CA LEU A 270 -6.34 -0.32 -17.54
C LEU A 270 -5.46 0.71 -18.26
N LEU A 271 -4.43 0.29 -19.02
CA LEU A 271 -3.58 1.19 -19.78
C LEU A 271 -4.38 2.02 -20.79
N ARG A 272 -5.27 1.38 -21.56
CA ARG A 272 -6.11 2.07 -22.55
C ARG A 272 -7.04 3.08 -21.91
N TRP A 273 -7.70 2.70 -20.81
CA TRP A 273 -8.57 3.61 -20.09
C TRP A 273 -7.78 4.77 -19.46
N THR A 274 -6.65 4.50 -18.83
CA THR A 274 -5.77 5.52 -18.24
C THR A 274 -5.31 6.51 -19.32
N ALA A 275 -4.87 6.03 -20.48
CA ALA A 275 -4.44 6.87 -21.60
C ALA A 275 -5.55 7.81 -22.10
N ALA A 276 -6.80 7.34 -22.07
CA ALA A 276 -7.95 8.09 -22.60
C ALA A 276 -8.59 9.03 -21.57
N ARG A 277 -8.43 8.79 -20.26
CA ARG A 277 -9.25 9.40 -19.21
C ARG A 277 -8.48 10.06 -18.06
N VAL A 278 -7.20 9.75 -17.90
CA VAL A 278 -6.41 10.29 -16.79
C VAL A 278 -5.38 11.27 -17.35
N PRO A 279 -5.61 12.59 -17.21
CA PRO A 279 -4.62 13.57 -17.63
C PRO A 279 -3.42 13.54 -16.68
N GLY A 280 -2.22 13.68 -17.25
CA GLY A 280 -1.02 13.99 -16.47
C GLY A 280 -0.88 15.47 -16.18
N ASP A 281 0.22 15.86 -15.54
CA ASP A 281 0.56 17.26 -15.33
C ASP A 281 0.60 18.02 -16.68
N PRO A 282 0.13 19.28 -16.73
CA PRO A 282 0.19 20.10 -17.93
C PRO A 282 1.64 20.29 -18.39
N ARG A 283 1.83 20.60 -19.68
CA ARG A 283 3.14 20.88 -20.30
C ARG A 283 3.74 22.20 -19.82
#